data_3a812bb1f51ce78e41ab755d52c8f6a3
#
_entry.id   3a812bb1f51ce78e41ab755d52c8f6a3
#
_cell.length_a   1.000
_cell.length_b   1.000
_cell.length_c   1.000
_cell.angle_alpha   90.00
_cell.angle_beta   90.00
_cell.angle_gamma   90.00
#
_symmetry.space_group_name_H-M   'P 1'
#
loop_
_entity.id
_entity.type
_entity.pdbx_description
1 polymer ?
#
loop_
_entity_poly.entity_id
_entity_poly.type
_entity_poly.pdbx_seq_one_letter_code
_entity_poly.pdbx_strand_id
1 'polypeptide(L)'
;MNKKYIVRLTDDERQKLIHLTKTGKAAAYKIKHAHILLQVDANGPNWSDDHVAQAFRCHGNTVRNTRQRYVEHGLEAALRRKQQVRPSRQRLLDGAKEARLIALRCSQPPTGTAKWTLKLLADTLVTLNVVETISYETVRQTLKKTRSSRTCTSAG
;
A
#
# COMPACT_ATOMS: atom_id res chain seq x y z
N MET A 1 6.17 24.48 24.50
CA MET A 1 6.72 23.24 23.93
C MET A 1 7.48 23.56 22.65
N ASN A 2 8.78 23.27 22.57
CA ASN A 2 9.57 23.55 21.36
C ASN A 2 9.16 22.61 20.25
N LYS A 3 8.54 23.13 19.17
CA LYS A 3 8.14 22.38 17.99
C LYS A 3 9.39 22.05 17.16
N LYS A 4 9.81 20.77 17.10
CA LYS A 4 11.00 20.34 16.35
C LYS A 4 10.86 20.59 14.84
N TYR A 5 9.67 20.46 14.29
CA TYR A 5 9.38 20.63 12.85
C TYR A 5 8.42 21.80 12.68
N ILE A 6 8.88 22.89 12.10
CA ILE A 6 8.08 24.10 11.86
C ILE A 6 7.62 24.08 10.41
N VAL A 7 6.31 24.03 10.19
CA VAL A 7 5.70 24.11 8.87
C VAL A 7 5.57 25.58 8.49
N ARG A 8 6.06 25.94 7.31
CA ARG A 8 5.86 27.24 6.68
C ARG A 8 5.42 27.00 5.25
N LEU A 9 4.13 27.19 4.99
CA LEU A 9 3.56 27.02 3.68
C LEU A 9 3.84 28.25 2.82
N THR A 10 4.21 28.02 1.57
CA THR A 10 4.19 29.07 0.54
C THR A 10 2.75 29.40 0.14
N ASP A 11 2.52 30.54 -0.48
CA ASP A 11 1.17 30.93 -0.91
C ASP A 11 0.60 29.94 -1.94
N ASP A 12 1.42 29.45 -2.86
CA ASP A 12 1.04 28.41 -3.83
C ASP A 12 0.64 27.08 -3.16
N GLU A 13 1.40 26.64 -2.15
CA GLU A 13 1.10 25.44 -1.39
C GLU A 13 -0.20 25.60 -0.61
N ARG A 14 -0.39 26.77 0.01
CA ARG A 14 -1.62 27.10 0.73
C ARG A 14 -2.83 27.07 -0.17
N GLN A 15 -2.77 27.67 -1.36
CA GLN A 15 -3.84 27.64 -2.35
C GLN A 15 -4.15 26.20 -2.81
N LYS A 16 -3.13 25.40 -3.09
CA LYS A 16 -3.29 23.98 -3.44
C LYS A 16 -3.99 23.19 -2.34
N LEU A 17 -3.61 23.39 -1.06
CA LEU A 17 -4.24 22.73 0.08
C LEU A 17 -5.69 23.17 0.27
N ILE A 18 -5.98 24.46 0.16
CA ILE A 18 -7.34 25.01 0.24
C ILE A 18 -8.21 24.43 -0.90
N HIS A 19 -7.69 24.37 -2.10
CA HIS A 19 -8.41 23.78 -3.24
C HIS A 19 -8.69 22.29 -3.00
N LEU A 20 -7.70 21.53 -2.51
CA LEU A 20 -7.84 20.11 -2.19
C LEU A 20 -8.91 19.85 -1.12
N THR A 21 -8.99 20.71 -0.10
CA THR A 21 -9.98 20.59 0.98
C THR A 21 -11.39 21.00 0.54
N LYS A 22 -11.52 22.01 -0.33
CA LYS A 22 -12.81 22.47 -0.85
C LYS A 22 -13.43 21.51 -1.85
N THR A 23 -12.63 20.96 -2.77
CA THR A 23 -13.15 20.05 -3.81
C THR A 23 -13.58 18.70 -3.28
N GLY A 24 -13.02 18.22 -2.17
CA GLY A 24 -13.41 16.97 -1.53
C GLY A 24 -13.20 15.69 -2.37
N LYS A 25 -12.68 15.79 -3.59
CA LYS A 25 -12.50 14.67 -4.53
C LYS A 25 -11.25 13.81 -4.27
N ALA A 26 -10.47 14.13 -3.25
CA ALA A 26 -9.27 13.39 -2.90
C ALA A 26 -9.56 12.31 -1.84
N ALA A 27 -8.62 11.37 -1.69
CA ALA A 27 -8.72 10.36 -0.63
C ALA A 27 -8.78 11.03 0.76
N ALA A 28 -9.63 10.52 1.65
CA ALA A 28 -9.90 11.11 2.97
C ALA A 28 -8.64 11.41 3.80
N TYR A 29 -7.62 10.55 3.73
CA TYR A 29 -6.36 10.79 4.44
C TYR A 29 -5.59 11.99 3.88
N LYS A 30 -5.64 12.25 2.55
CA LYS A 30 -5.02 13.43 1.93
C LYS A 30 -5.70 14.71 2.38
N ILE A 31 -7.04 14.72 2.41
CA ILE A 31 -7.84 15.84 2.88
C ILE A 31 -7.50 16.12 4.36
N LYS A 32 -7.43 15.07 5.19
CA LYS A 32 -7.04 15.21 6.61
C LYS A 32 -5.63 15.81 6.75
N HIS A 33 -4.64 15.31 6.00
CA HIS A 33 -3.28 15.85 6.05
C HIS A 33 -3.22 17.30 5.55
N ALA A 34 -4.00 17.65 4.53
CA ALA A 34 -4.12 19.02 4.04
C ALA A 34 -4.66 19.97 5.13
N HIS A 35 -5.73 19.58 5.82
CA HIS A 35 -6.25 20.34 6.95
C HIS A 35 -5.22 20.48 8.07
N ILE A 36 -4.51 19.41 8.43
CA ILE A 36 -3.47 19.45 9.45
C ILE A 36 -2.41 20.49 9.09
N LEU A 37 -1.89 20.46 7.85
CA LEU A 37 -0.86 21.38 7.39
C LEU A 37 -1.32 22.84 7.42
N LEU A 38 -2.56 23.13 7.00
CA LEU A 38 -3.13 24.47 7.06
C LEU A 38 -3.24 25.01 8.50
N GLN A 39 -3.54 24.16 9.49
CA GLN A 39 -3.70 24.58 10.88
C GLN A 39 -2.37 24.71 11.63
N VAL A 40 -1.36 23.91 11.29
CA VAL A 40 -0.04 23.96 11.94
C VAL A 40 0.91 24.96 11.30
N ASP A 41 0.51 25.59 10.21
CA ASP A 41 1.31 26.59 9.48
C ASP A 41 1.71 27.74 10.40
N ALA A 42 3.01 28.00 10.51
CA ALA A 42 3.56 29.08 11.34
C ALA A 42 3.16 30.48 10.86
N ASN A 43 2.89 30.64 9.57
CA ASN A 43 2.42 31.88 8.95
C ASN A 43 0.88 31.97 8.93
N GLY A 44 0.19 31.02 9.54
CA GLY A 44 -1.25 30.93 9.61
C GLY A 44 -1.76 30.79 11.05
N PRO A 45 -2.73 29.90 11.30
CA PRO A 45 -3.31 29.71 12.64
C PRO A 45 -2.33 29.23 13.70
N ASN A 46 -1.26 28.52 13.29
CA ASN A 46 -0.18 28.01 14.14
C ASN A 46 -0.67 27.20 15.37
N TRP A 47 -1.68 26.37 15.19
CA TRP A 47 -2.25 25.57 16.26
C TRP A 47 -1.23 24.59 16.86
N SER A 48 -1.46 24.23 18.13
CA SER A 48 -0.69 23.17 18.78
C SER A 48 -1.06 21.80 18.24
N ASP A 49 -0.13 20.84 18.32
CA ASP A 49 -0.36 19.48 17.83
C ASP A 49 -1.57 18.80 18.54
N ASP A 50 -1.74 19.09 19.84
CA ASP A 50 -2.86 18.56 20.63
C ASP A 50 -4.20 19.18 20.20
N HIS A 51 -4.23 20.48 19.93
CA HIS A 51 -5.43 21.15 19.44
C HIS A 51 -5.85 20.62 18.06
N VAL A 52 -4.89 20.45 17.15
CA VAL A 52 -5.15 19.87 15.83
C VAL A 52 -5.60 18.42 15.95
N ALA A 53 -4.97 17.63 16.83
CA ALA A 53 -5.33 16.24 17.06
C ALA A 53 -6.78 16.09 17.54
N GLN A 54 -7.21 16.94 18.47
CA GLN A 54 -8.58 16.99 18.96
C GLN A 54 -9.56 17.42 17.87
N ALA A 55 -9.27 18.51 17.15
CA ALA A 55 -10.16 19.06 16.11
C ALA A 55 -10.41 18.05 14.97
N PHE A 56 -9.40 17.30 14.56
CA PHE A 56 -9.50 16.32 13.46
C PHE A 56 -9.68 14.88 13.94
N ARG A 57 -9.89 14.65 15.22
CA ARG A 57 -10.08 13.33 15.85
C ARG A 57 -8.98 12.36 15.39
N CYS A 58 -7.73 12.75 15.58
CA CYS A 58 -6.58 11.91 15.25
C CYS A 58 -5.56 11.88 16.39
N HIS A 59 -4.67 10.91 16.37
CA HIS A 59 -3.59 10.84 17.35
C HIS A 59 -2.55 11.94 17.10
N GLY A 60 -1.98 12.53 18.16
CA GLY A 60 -0.96 13.57 18.04
C GLY A 60 0.26 13.18 17.19
N ASN A 61 0.63 11.88 17.19
CA ASN A 61 1.68 11.37 16.32
C ASN A 61 1.34 11.52 14.82
N THR A 62 0.06 11.53 14.43
CA THR A 62 -0.33 11.78 13.04
C THR A 62 0.03 13.20 12.64
N VAL A 63 -0.26 14.17 13.51
CA VAL A 63 0.08 15.60 13.30
C VAL A 63 1.59 15.76 13.19
N ARG A 64 2.34 15.21 14.17
CA ARG A 64 3.81 15.26 14.21
C ARG A 64 4.44 14.64 12.97
N ASN A 65 3.99 13.44 12.57
CA ASN A 65 4.50 12.75 11.39
C ASN A 65 4.19 13.51 10.10
N THR A 66 3.03 14.16 9.99
CA THR A 66 2.67 14.98 8.83
C THR A 66 3.58 16.20 8.73
N ARG A 67 3.86 16.90 9.84
CA ARG A 67 4.80 18.00 9.92
C ARG A 67 6.22 17.58 9.55
N GLN A 68 6.71 16.49 10.15
CA GLN A 68 8.03 15.95 9.85
C GLN A 68 8.18 15.66 8.36
N ARG A 69 7.22 14.96 7.76
CA ARG A 69 7.26 14.62 6.35
C ARG A 69 7.22 15.83 5.42
N TYR A 70 6.49 16.87 5.81
CA TYR A 70 6.48 18.13 5.07
C TYR A 70 7.85 18.80 5.10
N VAL A 71 8.46 18.92 6.28
CA VAL A 71 9.76 19.59 6.45
C VAL A 71 10.90 18.81 5.79
N GLU A 72 10.88 17.46 5.87
CA GLU A 72 11.95 16.61 5.33
C GLU A 72 11.81 16.30 3.85
N HIS A 73 10.58 16.18 3.33
CA HIS A 73 10.31 15.65 2.00
C HIS A 73 9.33 16.48 1.16
N GLY A 74 8.86 17.61 1.68
CA GLY A 74 7.96 18.52 0.99
C GLY A 74 6.49 18.13 1.00
N LEU A 75 5.66 18.99 0.35
CA LEU A 75 4.20 18.91 0.37
C LEU A 75 3.66 17.58 -0.17
N GLU A 76 4.14 17.14 -1.33
CA GLU A 76 3.66 15.92 -1.98
C GLU A 76 3.88 14.67 -1.10
N ALA A 77 5.03 14.59 -0.44
CA ALA A 77 5.34 13.48 0.46
C ALA A 77 4.47 13.50 1.72
N ALA A 78 4.14 14.67 2.25
CA ALA A 78 3.25 14.82 3.40
C ALA A 78 1.80 14.40 3.07
N LEU A 79 1.36 14.61 1.83
CA LEU A 79 0.03 14.25 1.34
C LEU A 79 -0.09 12.78 0.89
N ARG A 80 1.02 12.08 0.63
CA ARG A 80 1.01 10.67 0.20
C ARG A 80 1.10 9.72 1.40
N ARG A 81 0.56 8.52 1.25
CA ARG A 81 0.87 7.44 2.20
C ARG A 81 2.35 7.06 2.10
N LYS A 82 2.98 6.80 3.25
CA LYS A 82 4.32 6.22 3.27
C LYS A 82 4.27 4.85 2.58
N GLN A 83 5.01 4.72 1.50
CA GLN A 83 5.17 3.41 0.87
C GLN A 83 6.03 2.52 1.76
N GLN A 84 5.60 1.29 1.96
CA GLN A 84 6.43 0.29 2.63
C GLN A 84 7.57 -0.11 1.68
N VAL A 85 8.80 0.12 2.11
CA VAL A 85 10.00 -0.30 1.37
C VAL A 85 10.11 -1.83 1.36
N ARG A 86 9.65 -2.47 2.42
CA ARG A 86 9.55 -3.93 2.53
C ARG A 86 8.15 -4.28 3.04
N PRO A 87 7.44 -5.23 2.41
CA PRO A 87 6.20 -5.72 2.95
C PRO A 87 6.45 -6.39 4.30
N SER A 88 5.57 -6.16 5.28
CA SER A 88 5.66 -6.75 6.61
C SER A 88 5.57 -8.28 6.62
N ARG A 89 5.01 -8.88 5.57
CA ARG A 89 5.04 -10.31 5.28
C ARG A 89 5.77 -10.55 3.98
N GLN A 90 6.77 -11.44 4.00
CA GLN A 90 7.36 -11.94 2.77
C GLN A 90 6.30 -12.72 1.98
N ARG A 91 6.37 -12.61 0.64
CA ARG A 91 5.49 -13.40 -0.21
C ARG A 91 5.84 -14.86 -0.07
N LEU A 92 4.83 -15.69 0.17
CA LEU A 92 5.00 -17.14 0.27
C LEU A 92 5.50 -17.74 -1.05
N LEU A 93 4.98 -17.23 -2.16
CA LEU A 93 5.44 -17.54 -3.51
C LEU A 93 6.31 -16.37 -4.00
N ASP A 94 7.63 -16.58 -3.97
CA ASP A 94 8.61 -15.73 -4.64
C ASP A 94 8.70 -16.07 -6.15
N GLY A 95 9.54 -15.36 -6.90
CA GLY A 95 9.62 -15.56 -8.35
C GLY A 95 9.90 -17.00 -8.78
N ALA A 96 10.78 -17.73 -8.08
CA ALA A 96 11.10 -19.12 -8.39
C ALA A 96 9.93 -20.07 -8.09
N LYS A 97 9.28 -19.89 -6.93
CA LYS A 97 8.10 -20.68 -6.54
C LYS A 97 6.89 -20.37 -7.41
N GLU A 98 6.73 -19.10 -7.83
CA GLU A 98 5.70 -18.68 -8.76
C GLU A 98 5.89 -19.36 -10.15
N ALA A 99 7.13 -19.40 -10.64
CA ALA A 99 7.44 -20.10 -11.89
C ALA A 99 7.12 -21.61 -11.81
N ARG A 100 7.41 -22.26 -10.67
CA ARG A 100 7.04 -23.67 -10.46
C ARG A 100 5.51 -23.89 -10.45
N LEU A 101 4.75 -23.01 -9.82
CA LEU A 101 3.27 -23.06 -9.86
C LEU A 101 2.74 -22.93 -11.30
N ILE A 102 3.31 -22.04 -12.10
CA ILE A 102 2.92 -21.85 -13.49
C ILE A 102 3.27 -23.11 -14.31
N ALA A 103 4.47 -23.66 -14.16
CA ALA A 103 4.89 -24.88 -14.82
C ALA A 103 3.96 -26.06 -14.48
N LEU A 104 3.61 -26.23 -13.22
CA LEU A 104 2.64 -27.25 -12.79
C LEU A 104 1.30 -27.06 -13.48
N ARG A 105 0.78 -25.86 -13.50
CA ARG A 105 -0.52 -25.58 -14.15
C ARG A 105 -0.51 -25.85 -15.64
N CYS A 106 0.62 -25.67 -16.32
CA CYS A 106 0.79 -25.93 -17.76
C CYS A 106 1.16 -27.41 -18.06
N SER A 107 1.44 -28.22 -17.04
CA SER A 107 1.71 -29.66 -17.18
C SER A 107 0.40 -30.46 -17.19
N GLN A 108 0.51 -31.74 -17.57
CA GLN A 108 -0.64 -32.66 -17.47
C GLN A 108 -0.99 -32.88 -15.98
N PRO A 109 -2.29 -32.90 -15.63
CA PRO A 109 -2.73 -33.19 -14.27
C PRO A 109 -2.44 -34.66 -13.92
N PRO A 110 -2.36 -34.98 -12.62
CA PRO A 110 -2.14 -36.38 -12.19
C PRO A 110 -3.21 -37.32 -12.69
N THR A 111 -2.84 -38.58 -12.85
CA THR A 111 -3.76 -39.66 -13.24
C THR A 111 -5.01 -39.69 -12.34
N GLY A 112 -6.18 -39.69 -12.96
CA GLY A 112 -7.48 -39.65 -12.26
C GLY A 112 -8.13 -38.27 -12.18
N THR A 113 -7.48 -37.21 -12.68
CA THR A 113 -8.07 -35.87 -12.74
C THR A 113 -8.03 -35.32 -14.17
N ALA A 114 -9.16 -34.77 -14.63
CA ALA A 114 -9.25 -34.22 -16.00
C ALA A 114 -8.56 -32.87 -16.16
N LYS A 115 -8.35 -32.12 -15.06
CA LYS A 115 -7.76 -30.77 -15.09
C LYS A 115 -7.24 -30.36 -13.71
N TRP A 116 -6.29 -29.44 -13.69
CA TRP A 116 -5.80 -28.84 -12.46
C TRP A 116 -6.87 -28.00 -11.76
N THR A 117 -7.14 -28.31 -10.50
CA THR A 117 -7.93 -27.48 -9.59
C THR A 117 -6.99 -26.67 -8.69
N LEU A 118 -7.49 -25.56 -8.13
CA LEU A 118 -6.69 -24.72 -7.22
C LEU A 118 -6.25 -25.48 -5.98
N LYS A 119 -7.11 -26.37 -5.47
CA LYS A 119 -6.80 -27.22 -4.32
C LYS A 119 -5.69 -28.22 -4.67
N LEU A 120 -5.83 -28.91 -5.80
CA LEU A 120 -4.82 -29.88 -6.26
C LEU A 120 -3.45 -29.20 -6.48
N LEU A 121 -3.43 -27.98 -7.04
CA LEU A 121 -2.19 -27.21 -7.19
C LEU A 121 -1.56 -26.86 -5.84
N ALA A 122 -2.39 -26.47 -4.85
CA ALA A 122 -1.89 -26.17 -3.51
C ALA A 122 -1.30 -27.41 -2.83
N ASP A 123 -2.01 -28.54 -2.89
CA ASP A 123 -1.56 -29.82 -2.30
C ASP A 123 -0.28 -30.32 -2.97
N THR A 124 -0.19 -30.20 -4.30
CA THR A 124 1.03 -30.61 -5.06
C THR A 124 2.23 -29.73 -4.73
N LEU A 125 2.06 -28.42 -4.53
CA LEU A 125 3.16 -27.52 -4.12
C LEU A 125 3.71 -27.88 -2.74
N VAL A 126 2.86 -28.34 -1.82
CA VAL A 126 3.27 -28.84 -0.50
C VAL A 126 3.98 -30.18 -0.63
N THR A 127 3.43 -31.12 -1.41
CA THR A 127 4.02 -32.44 -1.63
C THR A 127 5.41 -32.35 -2.28
N LEU A 128 5.61 -31.37 -3.18
CA LEU A 128 6.90 -31.12 -3.82
C LEU A 128 7.85 -30.27 -2.94
N ASN A 129 7.52 -30.04 -1.68
CA ASN A 129 8.32 -29.23 -0.74
C ASN A 129 8.68 -27.82 -1.28
N VAL A 130 7.86 -27.26 -2.15
CA VAL A 130 8.04 -25.90 -2.65
C VAL A 130 7.68 -24.88 -1.56
N VAL A 131 6.65 -25.21 -0.77
CA VAL A 131 6.17 -24.45 0.39
C VAL A 131 5.72 -25.41 1.49
N GLU A 132 5.84 -25.00 2.74
CA GLU A 132 5.36 -25.80 3.88
C GLU A 132 3.84 -25.89 3.91
N THR A 133 3.16 -24.77 3.73
CA THR A 133 1.70 -24.68 3.70
C THR A 133 1.28 -23.56 2.75
N ILE A 134 0.18 -23.76 2.01
CA ILE A 134 -0.39 -22.71 1.13
C ILE A 134 -1.89 -22.88 1.03
N SER A 135 -2.63 -21.77 1.04
CA SER A 135 -4.06 -21.80 0.77
C SER A 135 -4.35 -21.74 -0.73
N TYR A 136 -5.45 -22.39 -1.15
CA TYR A 136 -5.93 -22.33 -2.54
C TYR A 136 -6.20 -20.88 -2.99
N GLU A 137 -6.57 -20.00 -2.06
CA GLU A 137 -6.79 -18.57 -2.37
C GLU A 137 -5.48 -17.86 -2.73
N THR A 138 -4.37 -18.17 -2.05
CA THR A 138 -3.04 -17.64 -2.41
C THR A 138 -2.63 -18.10 -3.80
N VAL A 139 -2.88 -19.38 -4.14
CA VAL A 139 -2.65 -19.92 -5.48
C VAL A 139 -3.50 -19.18 -6.52
N ARG A 140 -4.79 -18.97 -6.23
CA ARG A 140 -5.71 -18.23 -7.11
C ARG A 140 -5.23 -16.80 -7.37
N GLN A 141 -4.85 -16.08 -6.33
CA GLN A 141 -4.39 -14.68 -6.45
C GLN A 141 -3.09 -14.59 -7.25
N THR A 142 -2.15 -15.51 -7.02
CA THR A 142 -0.89 -15.56 -7.77
C THR A 142 -1.16 -15.83 -9.24
N LEU A 143 -1.98 -16.84 -9.58
CA LEU A 143 -2.33 -17.14 -10.95
C LEU A 143 -3.13 -16.03 -11.65
N LYS A 144 -4.01 -15.32 -10.92
CA LYS A 144 -4.74 -14.17 -11.46
C LYS A 144 -3.79 -13.03 -11.84
N LYS A 145 -2.79 -12.77 -11.00
CA LYS A 145 -1.77 -11.75 -11.26
C LYS A 145 -0.92 -12.12 -12.48
N THR A 146 -0.52 -13.38 -12.60
CA THR A 146 0.29 -13.87 -13.71
C THR A 146 -0.49 -13.92 -15.02
N ARG A 147 -1.81 -14.23 -14.98
CA ARG A 147 -2.68 -14.24 -16.15
C ARG A 147 -2.81 -12.87 -16.81
N SER A 148 -2.62 -11.80 -16.05
CA SER A 148 -2.52 -10.43 -16.58
C SER A 148 -1.19 -10.18 -17.34
N SER A 149 -0.20 -11.08 -17.19
CA SER A 149 1.14 -10.92 -17.78
C SER A 149 1.47 -11.90 -18.90
N ARG A 150 0.90 -13.14 -18.91
CA ARG A 150 1.23 -14.18 -19.91
C ARG A 150 0.12 -15.20 -20.07
N THR A 151 -0.34 -15.37 -21.29
CA THR A 151 -1.11 -16.55 -21.71
C THR A 151 -0.15 -17.74 -21.83
N CYS A 152 -0.54 -18.91 -21.26
CA CYS A 152 0.08 -20.17 -21.65
C CYS A 152 -0.24 -20.38 -23.14
N THR A 153 0.71 -20.19 -24.02
CA THR A 153 0.62 -20.69 -25.39
C THR A 153 0.62 -22.22 -25.29
N SER A 154 -0.50 -22.82 -25.61
CA SER A 154 -0.58 -24.26 -25.82
C SER A 154 0.33 -24.59 -27.00
N ALA A 155 1.46 -25.25 -26.70
CA ALA A 155 2.19 -25.96 -27.71
C ALA A 155 1.33 -27.16 -28.08
N GLY A 156 0.82 -27.19 -29.34
CA GLY A 156 0.14 -28.31 -29.94
C GLY A 156 1.09 -29.48 -30.15
#